data_0716e49f24d7ac4213e522651b6befe7
#
_entry.id   0716e49f24d7ac4213e522651b6befe7
#
_cell.length_a   1.000
_cell.length_b   1.000
_cell.length_c   1.000
_cell.angle_alpha   90.00
_cell.angle_beta   90.00
_cell.angle_gamma   90.00
#
_symmetry.space_group_name_H-M   'P 1'
#
loop_
_entity.id
_entity.type
_entity.pdbx_description
1 polymer ?
#
loop_
_entity_poly.entity_id
_entity_poly.type
_entity_poly.pdbx_seq_one_letter_code
_entity_poly.pdbx_strand_id
1 'polypeptide(L)'
;MNSQTKLFKASSFDVKLNHLVIIGVLILAFSTSFLIRSQPAEYGNELMEFDPFFNFRATEYIVENGFTEYFTWHDDKTWYLPSNSTGIGEPAAGTGGRDVSSTSQVMLHTTTAITYQIFGGNFSLYDFTILFPAVIGSLTVIVIFGLVRLFAGTTAGLFASLLFAVSLPIILRGAIGWFKSEPLGIFYALLGLYLFFSG
;
A
#
# COMPACT_ATOMS: atom_id res chain seq x y z
N MET A 1 5.64 38.91 1.95
CA MET A 1 6.96 38.26 2.00
C MET A 1 7.23 37.66 0.63
N ASN A 2 8.30 38.10 -0.07
CA ASN A 2 8.52 37.73 -1.48
C ASN A 2 8.99 36.26 -1.56
N SER A 3 8.06 35.32 -1.78
CA SER A 3 8.28 33.88 -1.81
C SER A 3 9.17 33.38 -2.98
N GLN A 4 9.70 34.30 -3.75
CA GLN A 4 10.56 34.05 -4.93
C GLN A 4 12.06 34.18 -4.62
N THR A 5 12.45 34.29 -3.35
CA THR A 5 13.86 34.38 -3.00
C THR A 5 14.59 33.10 -3.41
N LYS A 6 15.54 33.22 -4.34
CA LYS A 6 16.43 32.11 -4.73
C LYS A 6 17.43 31.85 -3.60
N LEU A 7 17.49 30.62 -3.10
CA LEU A 7 18.41 30.27 -2.03
C LEU A 7 19.76 29.77 -2.57
N PHE A 8 19.72 28.93 -3.59
CA PHE A 8 20.94 28.46 -4.30
C PHE A 8 20.57 27.84 -5.64
N LYS A 9 21.58 27.64 -6.48
CA LYS A 9 21.46 27.00 -7.78
C LYS A 9 22.16 25.64 -7.72
N ALA A 10 21.43 24.57 -7.89
CA ALA A 10 21.96 23.22 -7.96
C ALA A 10 22.00 22.79 -9.43
N SER A 11 23.19 22.81 -10.03
CA SER A 11 23.40 22.43 -11.44
C SER A 11 22.56 23.29 -12.41
N SER A 12 21.43 22.81 -12.91
CA SER A 12 20.52 23.51 -13.81
C SER A 12 19.17 23.91 -13.16
N PHE A 13 19.00 23.71 -11.84
CA PHE A 13 17.73 23.93 -11.14
C PHE A 13 17.83 25.02 -10.07
N ASP A 14 17.00 26.07 -10.19
CA ASP A 14 16.89 27.14 -9.19
C ASP A 14 16.02 26.68 -8.01
N VAL A 15 16.59 26.45 -6.84
CA VAL A 15 15.85 26.10 -5.61
C VAL A 15 15.29 27.37 -4.99
N LYS A 16 13.96 27.46 -4.93
CA LYS A 16 13.24 28.56 -4.28
C LYS A 16 12.79 28.13 -2.88
N LEU A 17 12.60 29.09 -1.97
CA LEU A 17 12.10 28.84 -0.62
C LEU A 17 10.80 28.02 -0.62
N ASN A 18 9.89 28.28 -1.57
CA ASN A 18 8.64 27.52 -1.70
C ASN A 18 8.85 26.03 -1.93
N HIS A 19 9.88 25.62 -2.67
CA HIS A 19 10.15 24.20 -2.90
C HIS A 19 10.57 23.51 -1.59
N LEU A 20 11.40 24.19 -0.78
CA LEU A 20 11.81 23.65 0.52
C LEU A 20 10.64 23.52 1.49
N VAL A 21 9.72 24.50 1.51
CA VAL A 21 8.52 24.46 2.34
C VAL A 21 7.62 23.26 1.91
N ILE A 22 7.37 23.10 0.62
CA ILE A 22 6.57 21.97 0.10
C ILE A 22 7.19 20.64 0.50
N ILE A 23 8.49 20.47 0.25
CA ILE A 23 9.21 19.24 0.58
C ILE A 23 9.17 18.99 2.10
N GLY A 24 9.42 20.01 2.92
CA GLY A 24 9.39 19.89 4.37
C GLY A 24 8.03 19.47 4.91
N VAL A 25 6.93 20.06 4.39
CA VAL A 25 5.57 19.67 4.80
C VAL A 25 5.22 18.25 4.33
N LEU A 26 5.64 17.85 3.13
CA LEU A 26 5.41 16.47 2.64
C LEU A 26 6.20 15.44 3.44
N ILE A 27 7.45 15.73 3.80
CA ILE A 27 8.23 14.87 4.70
C ILE A 27 7.54 14.78 6.07
N LEU A 28 7.06 15.89 6.62
CA LEU A 28 6.32 15.89 7.87
C LEU A 28 5.06 15.04 7.77
N ALA A 29 4.24 15.23 6.71
CA ALA A 29 3.02 14.45 6.50
C ALA A 29 3.31 12.95 6.36
N PHE A 30 4.32 12.57 5.56
CA PHE A 30 4.76 11.19 5.40
C PHE A 30 5.23 10.59 6.73
N SER A 31 6.11 11.28 7.43
CA SER A 31 6.68 10.80 8.71
C SER A 31 5.61 10.65 9.78
N THR A 32 4.70 11.63 9.91
CA THR A 32 3.56 11.55 10.83
C THR A 32 2.66 10.38 10.49
N SER A 33 2.31 10.22 9.21
CA SER A 33 1.51 9.10 8.71
C SER A 33 2.14 7.76 9.02
N PHE A 34 3.44 7.62 8.77
CA PHE A 34 4.19 6.38 9.00
C PHE A 34 4.31 6.06 10.48
N LEU A 35 4.68 7.05 11.31
CA LEU A 35 4.81 6.86 12.76
C LEU A 35 3.50 6.40 13.41
N ILE A 36 2.37 7.02 13.03
CA ILE A 36 1.06 6.62 13.59
C ILE A 36 0.70 5.21 13.16
N ARG A 37 0.96 4.83 11.89
CA ARG A 37 0.68 3.49 11.37
C ARG A 37 1.59 2.41 11.94
N SER A 38 2.75 2.81 12.44
CA SER A 38 3.73 1.92 13.08
C SER A 38 3.47 1.67 14.56
N GLN A 39 2.55 2.41 15.20
CA GLN A 39 2.25 2.25 16.64
C GLN A 39 1.90 0.81 17.05
N PRO A 40 1.15 0.00 16.25
CA PRO A 40 0.86 -1.38 16.62
C PRO A 40 2.11 -2.27 16.79
N ALA A 41 3.27 -1.88 16.23
CA ALA A 41 4.53 -2.61 16.43
C ALA A 41 4.97 -2.68 17.90
N GLU A 42 4.48 -1.79 18.78
CA GLU A 42 4.72 -1.86 20.23
C GLU A 42 4.13 -3.14 20.86
N TYR A 43 3.14 -3.74 20.23
CA TYR A 43 2.48 -4.97 20.66
C TYR A 43 2.99 -6.23 19.95
N GLY A 44 3.92 -6.08 19.03
CA GLY A 44 4.54 -7.15 18.25
C GLY A 44 4.55 -6.85 16.75
N ASN A 45 5.54 -7.40 16.05
CA ASN A 45 5.67 -7.32 14.60
C ASN A 45 5.06 -8.56 13.97
N GLU A 46 3.72 -8.61 13.92
CA GLU A 46 2.97 -9.76 13.43
C GLU A 46 1.93 -9.33 12.40
N LEU A 47 1.54 -10.25 11.52
CA LEU A 47 0.38 -10.05 10.67
C LEU A 47 -0.89 -10.11 11.52
N MET A 48 -1.78 -9.16 11.33
CA MET A 48 -3.05 -9.06 12.05
C MET A 48 -4.16 -9.78 11.29
N GLU A 49 -4.97 -10.59 11.95
CA GLU A 49 -6.10 -11.32 11.38
C GLU A 49 -5.71 -12.45 10.40
N PHE A 50 -6.71 -13.17 9.84
CA PHE A 50 -6.50 -14.32 8.97
C PHE A 50 -6.14 -13.94 7.52
N ASP A 51 -6.77 -12.92 6.96
CA ASP A 51 -6.56 -12.54 5.56
C ASP A 51 -5.11 -12.14 5.25
N PRO A 52 -4.39 -11.37 6.10
CA PRO A 52 -2.98 -11.08 5.93
C PRO A 52 -2.08 -12.31 5.81
N PHE A 53 -2.34 -13.37 6.58
CA PHE A 53 -1.58 -14.61 6.45
C PHE A 53 -1.82 -15.31 5.12
N PHE A 54 -3.06 -15.30 4.63
CA PHE A 54 -3.34 -15.80 3.29
C PHE A 54 -2.65 -14.96 2.22
N ASN A 55 -2.72 -13.61 2.33
CA ASN A 55 -2.09 -12.70 1.38
C ASN A 55 -0.55 -12.84 1.39
N PHE A 56 0.05 -13.04 2.57
CA PHE A 56 1.47 -13.36 2.69
C PHE A 56 1.81 -14.64 1.93
N ARG A 57 1.11 -15.75 2.21
CA ARG A 57 1.35 -17.03 1.53
C ARG A 57 1.17 -16.94 0.02
N ALA A 58 0.18 -16.18 -0.46
CA ALA A 58 -0.02 -15.95 -1.88
C ALA A 58 1.11 -15.12 -2.52
N THR A 59 1.66 -14.15 -1.78
CA THR A 59 2.83 -13.39 -2.21
C THR A 59 4.10 -14.25 -2.21
N GLU A 60 4.28 -15.06 -1.16
CA GLU A 60 5.38 -16.04 -1.04
C GLU A 60 5.38 -17.02 -2.21
N TYR A 61 4.21 -17.53 -2.57
CA TYR A 61 4.08 -18.42 -3.74
C TYR A 61 4.60 -17.79 -5.03
N ILE A 62 4.30 -16.49 -5.28
CA ILE A 62 4.83 -15.76 -6.43
C ILE A 62 6.36 -15.64 -6.36
N VAL A 63 6.90 -15.33 -5.19
CA VAL A 63 8.35 -15.14 -5.00
C VAL A 63 9.12 -16.44 -5.23
N GLU A 64 8.55 -17.57 -4.79
CA GLU A 64 9.18 -18.89 -4.89
C GLU A 64 8.98 -19.56 -6.26
N ASN A 65 7.80 -19.46 -6.86
CA ASN A 65 7.40 -20.22 -8.04
C ASN A 65 7.28 -19.35 -9.31
N GLY A 66 7.21 -18.02 -9.14
CA GLY A 66 7.07 -17.07 -10.24
C GLY A 66 5.62 -16.70 -10.56
N PHE A 67 5.49 -15.66 -11.38
CA PHE A 67 4.18 -15.10 -11.74
C PHE A 67 3.30 -16.05 -12.56
N THR A 68 3.90 -16.82 -13.47
CA THR A 68 3.15 -17.73 -14.35
C THR A 68 2.44 -18.80 -13.54
N GLU A 69 3.16 -19.41 -12.61
CA GLU A 69 2.63 -20.49 -11.76
C GLU A 69 1.52 -19.97 -10.82
N TYR A 70 1.62 -18.72 -10.36
CA TYR A 70 0.58 -18.09 -9.53
C TYR A 70 -0.79 -18.03 -10.22
N PHE A 71 -0.84 -17.78 -11.52
CA PHE A 71 -2.13 -17.67 -12.24
C PHE A 71 -2.81 -19.02 -12.47
N THR A 72 -2.11 -20.11 -12.31
CA THR A 72 -2.64 -21.48 -12.39
C THR A 72 -2.72 -22.18 -11.04
N TRP A 73 -2.34 -21.47 -9.95
CA TRP A 73 -2.27 -22.05 -8.63
C TRP A 73 -3.66 -22.28 -8.02
N HIS A 74 -3.90 -23.55 -7.69
CA HIS A 74 -5.00 -23.99 -6.84
C HIS A 74 -4.49 -24.20 -5.40
N ASP A 75 -5.05 -23.47 -4.43
CA ASP A 75 -4.65 -23.55 -3.03
C ASP A 75 -5.53 -24.53 -2.26
N ASP A 76 -5.04 -25.75 -2.06
CA ASP A 76 -5.74 -26.83 -1.34
C ASP A 76 -5.84 -26.59 0.19
N LYS A 77 -5.04 -25.64 0.71
CA LYS A 77 -5.00 -25.36 2.16
C LYS A 77 -6.05 -24.34 2.60
N THR A 78 -6.69 -23.67 1.66
CA THR A 78 -7.74 -22.70 1.95
C THR A 78 -9.08 -23.43 1.99
N TRP A 79 -9.81 -23.27 3.10
CA TRP A 79 -11.17 -23.76 3.17
C TRP A 79 -12.09 -22.86 2.34
N TYR A 80 -12.60 -23.36 1.23
CA TYR A 80 -13.51 -22.69 0.34
C TYR A 80 -14.58 -23.66 -0.15
N LEU A 81 -15.85 -23.30 0.05
CA LEU A 81 -16.95 -24.12 -0.45
C LEU A 81 -17.17 -23.80 -1.93
N PRO A 82 -17.30 -24.81 -2.79
CA PRO A 82 -17.73 -24.62 -4.17
C PRO A 82 -19.09 -23.89 -4.19
N SER A 83 -19.28 -23.01 -5.18
CA SER A 83 -20.49 -22.17 -5.31
C SER A 83 -21.82 -22.97 -5.44
N ASN A 84 -21.76 -24.26 -5.71
CA ASN A 84 -22.89 -25.18 -5.81
C ASN A 84 -23.16 -26.00 -4.53
N SER A 85 -22.42 -25.75 -3.45
CA SER A 85 -22.70 -26.40 -2.17
C SER A 85 -23.93 -25.76 -1.52
N THR A 86 -25.00 -26.52 -1.32
CA THR A 86 -26.30 -26.08 -0.79
C THR A 86 -26.41 -26.21 0.72
N GLY A 87 -25.32 -26.23 1.49
CA GLY A 87 -25.43 -26.40 2.92
C GLY A 87 -24.16 -26.11 3.71
N ILE A 88 -24.37 -25.81 5.01
CA ILE A 88 -23.35 -25.85 6.05
C ILE A 88 -23.05 -27.36 6.28
N GLY A 89 -22.14 -27.88 5.48
CA GLY A 89 -21.80 -29.31 5.54
C GLY A 89 -20.36 -29.53 5.10
N GLU A 90 -19.81 -30.68 5.41
CA GLU A 90 -18.48 -31.10 4.99
C GLU A 90 -18.27 -30.87 3.49
N PRO A 91 -17.13 -30.26 3.07
CA PRO A 91 -16.80 -30.18 1.66
C PRO A 91 -16.77 -31.62 1.11
N ALA A 92 -17.36 -31.82 -0.06
CA ALA A 92 -17.27 -33.12 -0.72
C ALA A 92 -15.78 -33.47 -0.87
N ALA A 93 -15.40 -34.68 -0.48
CA ALA A 93 -14.02 -35.14 -0.51
C ALA A 93 -13.42 -34.89 -1.91
N GLY A 94 -12.38 -34.07 -2.01
CA GLY A 94 -11.68 -33.76 -3.25
C GLY A 94 -12.04 -32.42 -3.91
N THR A 95 -12.90 -31.57 -3.29
CA THR A 95 -13.30 -30.26 -3.85
C THR A 95 -12.90 -29.07 -2.95
N GLY A 96 -12.03 -29.27 -1.95
CA GLY A 96 -11.50 -28.22 -1.11
C GLY A 96 -10.52 -27.30 -1.86
N GLY A 97 -10.29 -26.11 -1.31
CA GLY A 97 -9.36 -25.16 -1.90
C GLY A 97 -10.00 -24.13 -2.83
N ARG A 98 -9.16 -23.28 -3.44
CA ARG A 98 -9.61 -22.26 -4.39
C ARG A 98 -8.56 -21.93 -5.44
N ASP A 99 -9.02 -21.49 -6.60
CA ASP A 99 -8.16 -20.88 -7.63
C ASP A 99 -7.80 -19.46 -7.20
N VAL A 100 -6.55 -19.26 -6.80
CA VAL A 100 -6.11 -18.05 -6.12
C VAL A 100 -6.22 -16.81 -7.02
N SER A 101 -5.83 -16.91 -8.28
CA SER A 101 -5.86 -15.79 -9.21
C SER A 101 -7.26 -15.25 -9.50
N SER A 102 -8.30 -16.08 -9.43
CA SER A 102 -9.69 -15.71 -9.71
C SER A 102 -10.49 -15.30 -8.46
N THR A 103 -10.03 -15.65 -7.28
CA THR A 103 -10.78 -15.49 -6.03
C THR A 103 -10.10 -14.62 -4.98
N SER A 104 -8.92 -14.04 -5.29
CA SER A 104 -8.12 -13.31 -4.31
C SER A 104 -7.66 -11.92 -4.79
N GLN A 105 -6.81 -11.29 -3.99
CA GLN A 105 -6.35 -9.91 -4.19
C GLN A 105 -5.08 -9.87 -5.07
N VAL A 106 -5.20 -10.27 -6.33
CA VAL A 106 -4.08 -10.43 -7.29
C VAL A 106 -3.15 -9.21 -7.31
N MET A 107 -3.71 -7.99 -7.36
CA MET A 107 -2.91 -6.75 -7.40
C MET A 107 -2.07 -6.56 -6.14
N LEU A 108 -2.56 -6.97 -4.98
CA LEU A 108 -1.78 -6.92 -3.74
C LEU A 108 -0.60 -7.89 -3.82
N HIS A 109 -0.85 -9.15 -4.16
CA HIS A 109 0.17 -10.19 -4.19
C HIS A 109 1.25 -9.88 -5.21
N THR A 110 0.87 -9.52 -6.45
CA THR A 110 1.81 -9.23 -7.54
C THR A 110 2.61 -7.96 -7.28
N THR A 111 1.96 -6.87 -6.82
CA THR A 111 2.67 -5.62 -6.49
C THR A 111 3.67 -5.84 -5.37
N THR A 112 3.27 -6.56 -4.31
CA THR A 112 4.16 -6.82 -3.18
C THR A 112 5.32 -7.70 -3.59
N ALA A 113 5.10 -8.76 -4.38
CA ALA A 113 6.17 -9.62 -4.88
C ALA A 113 7.18 -8.84 -5.75
N ILE A 114 6.70 -7.98 -6.67
CA ILE A 114 7.58 -7.14 -7.51
C ILE A 114 8.38 -6.17 -6.64
N THR A 115 7.71 -5.47 -5.71
CA THR A 115 8.39 -4.48 -4.85
C THR A 115 9.38 -5.16 -3.91
N TYR A 116 9.09 -6.36 -3.43
CA TYR A 116 10.01 -7.16 -2.63
C TYR A 116 11.25 -7.58 -3.45
N GLN A 117 11.09 -8.05 -4.67
CA GLN A 117 12.22 -8.41 -5.54
C GLN A 117 13.15 -7.22 -5.84
N ILE A 118 12.59 -6.00 -5.90
CA ILE A 118 13.38 -4.79 -6.18
C ILE A 118 14.01 -4.20 -4.92
N PHE A 119 13.27 -4.14 -3.81
CA PHE A 119 13.62 -3.37 -2.60
C PHE A 119 13.78 -4.22 -1.35
N GLY A 120 13.45 -5.53 -1.37
CA GLY A 120 13.48 -6.40 -0.20
C GLY A 120 14.88 -6.55 0.41
N GLY A 121 15.91 -6.61 -0.43
CA GLY A 121 17.29 -6.66 0.06
C GLY A 121 17.53 -7.80 1.05
N ASN A 122 17.89 -7.45 2.29
CA ASN A 122 18.14 -8.40 3.38
C ASN A 122 16.90 -8.63 4.28
N PHE A 123 15.76 -7.99 3.99
CA PHE A 123 14.54 -8.23 4.74
C PHE A 123 13.95 -9.62 4.41
N SER A 124 13.40 -10.29 5.43
CA SER A 124 12.54 -11.43 5.15
C SER A 124 11.28 -10.98 4.41
N LEU A 125 10.69 -11.83 3.57
CA LEU A 125 9.42 -11.51 2.92
C LEU A 125 8.32 -11.24 3.96
N TYR A 126 8.35 -11.96 5.08
CA TYR A 126 7.41 -11.78 6.18
C TYR A 126 7.48 -10.35 6.77
N ASP A 127 8.68 -9.88 7.15
CA ASP A 127 8.86 -8.53 7.68
C ASP A 127 8.50 -7.46 6.65
N PHE A 128 8.82 -7.70 5.38
CA PHE A 128 8.46 -6.79 4.29
C PHE A 128 6.94 -6.64 4.17
N THR A 129 6.18 -7.75 4.23
CA THR A 129 4.72 -7.72 4.15
C THR A 129 4.06 -7.07 5.37
N ILE A 130 4.68 -7.18 6.55
CA ILE A 130 4.25 -6.47 7.76
C ILE A 130 4.35 -4.95 7.58
N LEU A 131 5.46 -4.46 6.99
CA LEU A 131 5.72 -3.03 6.79
C LEU A 131 4.96 -2.44 5.58
N PHE A 132 4.67 -3.25 4.58
CA PHE A 132 4.13 -2.83 3.28
C PHE A 132 2.90 -1.92 3.38
N PRO A 133 1.83 -2.24 4.15
CA PRO A 133 0.65 -1.39 4.25
C PRO A 133 0.96 -0.01 4.85
N ALA A 134 1.84 0.07 5.84
CA ALA A 134 2.23 1.33 6.48
C ALA A 134 3.02 2.23 5.52
N VAL A 135 3.91 1.65 4.73
CA VAL A 135 4.69 2.38 3.70
C VAL A 135 3.77 2.90 2.60
N ILE A 136 2.93 2.04 2.01
CA ILE A 136 2.00 2.42 0.92
C ILE A 136 0.99 3.45 1.41
N GLY A 137 0.39 3.24 2.60
CA GLY A 137 -0.54 4.19 3.20
C GLY A 137 0.10 5.56 3.47
N SER A 138 1.39 5.60 3.80
CA SER A 138 2.13 6.85 4.02
C SER A 138 2.54 7.52 2.71
N LEU A 139 2.90 6.75 1.68
CA LEU A 139 3.17 7.29 0.34
C LEU A 139 1.93 7.95 -0.29
N THR A 140 0.74 7.52 0.11
CA THR A 140 -0.52 8.08 -0.40
C THR A 140 -0.67 9.57 -0.06
N VAL A 141 -0.02 10.09 1.00
CA VAL A 141 -0.04 11.54 1.32
C VAL A 141 0.58 12.38 0.21
N ILE A 142 1.56 11.84 -0.52
CA ILE A 142 2.21 12.52 -1.64
C ILE A 142 1.28 12.53 -2.86
N VAL A 143 0.58 11.42 -3.09
CA VAL A 143 -0.36 11.30 -4.20
C VAL A 143 -1.55 12.26 -4.01
N ILE A 144 -2.12 12.33 -2.81
CA ILE A 144 -3.25 13.24 -2.54
C ILE A 144 -2.81 14.71 -2.61
N PHE A 145 -1.59 15.03 -2.18
CA PHE A 145 -1.02 16.36 -2.41
C PHE A 145 -1.04 16.71 -3.91
N GLY A 146 -0.50 15.83 -4.76
CA GLY A 146 -0.46 16.02 -6.20
C GLY A 146 -1.85 16.22 -6.79
N LEU A 147 -2.78 15.34 -6.45
CA LEU A 147 -4.15 15.38 -6.94
C LEU A 147 -4.88 16.68 -6.55
N VAL A 148 -4.88 17.04 -5.27
CA VAL A 148 -5.58 18.26 -4.81
C VAL A 148 -4.90 19.52 -5.34
N ARG A 149 -3.59 19.51 -5.50
CA ARG A 149 -2.85 20.63 -6.08
C ARG A 149 -3.30 20.94 -7.51
N LEU A 150 -3.69 19.95 -8.31
CA LEU A 150 -4.19 20.19 -9.68
C LEU A 150 -5.43 21.07 -9.71
N PHE A 151 -6.35 20.90 -8.74
CA PHE A 151 -7.64 21.58 -8.73
C PHE A 151 -7.67 22.84 -7.86
N ALA A 152 -6.96 22.81 -6.72
CA ALA A 152 -7.09 23.83 -5.67
C ALA A 152 -5.76 24.51 -5.29
N GLY A 153 -4.68 24.19 -5.99
CA GLY A 153 -3.37 24.80 -5.78
C GLY A 153 -2.57 24.20 -4.62
N THR A 154 -1.32 24.68 -4.49
CA THR A 154 -0.31 24.08 -3.59
C THR A 154 -0.72 24.10 -2.12
N THR A 155 -1.28 25.20 -1.63
CA THR A 155 -1.68 25.33 -0.22
C THR A 155 -2.75 24.31 0.15
N ALA A 156 -3.79 24.18 -0.69
CA ALA A 156 -4.84 23.19 -0.47
C ALA A 156 -4.31 21.76 -0.51
N GLY A 157 -3.39 21.46 -1.44
CA GLY A 157 -2.71 20.16 -1.53
C GLY A 157 -1.95 19.81 -0.25
N LEU A 158 -1.20 20.76 0.33
CA LEU A 158 -0.47 20.56 1.58
C LEU A 158 -1.41 20.29 2.76
N PHE A 159 -2.51 21.05 2.88
CA PHE A 159 -3.52 20.76 3.89
C PHE A 159 -4.15 19.39 3.71
N ALA A 160 -4.50 19.01 2.48
CA ALA A 160 -5.08 17.70 2.19
C ALA A 160 -4.12 16.55 2.57
N SER A 161 -2.82 16.69 2.30
CA SER A 161 -1.82 15.67 2.68
C SER A 161 -1.69 15.53 4.20
N LEU A 162 -1.69 16.63 4.96
CA LEU A 162 -1.64 16.61 6.43
C LEU A 162 -2.91 16.00 7.04
N LEU A 163 -4.09 16.39 6.55
CA LEU A 163 -5.37 15.81 7.01
C LEU A 163 -5.46 14.31 6.70
N PHE A 164 -5.01 13.89 5.51
CA PHE A 164 -4.98 12.48 5.15
C PHE A 164 -4.02 11.68 6.05
N ALA A 165 -2.87 12.28 6.40
CA ALA A 165 -1.87 11.64 7.26
C ALA A 165 -2.42 11.23 8.64
N VAL A 166 -3.38 12.00 9.18
CA VAL A 166 -3.98 11.78 10.50
C VAL A 166 -5.42 11.25 10.44
N SER A 167 -5.93 10.92 9.26
CA SER A 167 -7.30 10.41 9.08
C SER A 167 -7.45 9.02 9.68
N LEU A 168 -8.19 8.90 10.78
CA LEU A 168 -8.32 7.66 11.54
C LEU A 168 -8.85 6.48 10.70
N PRO A 169 -9.90 6.59 9.87
CA PRO A 169 -10.37 5.48 9.05
C PRO A 169 -9.30 4.94 8.10
N ILE A 170 -8.46 5.83 7.56
CA ILE A 170 -7.38 5.48 6.64
C ILE A 170 -6.19 4.85 7.39
N ILE A 171 -5.90 5.35 8.60
CA ILE A 171 -4.83 4.82 9.45
C ILE A 171 -5.11 3.38 9.84
N LEU A 172 -6.31 3.10 10.34
CA LEU A 172 -6.71 1.76 10.81
C LEU A 172 -6.61 0.69 9.71
N ARG A 173 -6.84 1.08 8.45
CA ARG A 173 -6.77 0.18 7.30
C ARG A 173 -5.39 0.14 6.62
N GLY A 174 -4.41 0.81 7.16
CA GLY A 174 -3.05 0.85 6.62
C GLY A 174 -1.98 0.77 7.72
N ALA A 175 -2.31 0.24 8.88
CA ALA A 175 -1.36 0.03 9.96
C ALA A 175 -0.40 -1.13 9.66
N ILE A 176 0.72 -1.15 10.36
CA ILE A 176 1.70 -2.25 10.29
C ILE A 176 1.00 -3.59 10.60
N GLY A 177 1.32 -4.63 9.85
CA GLY A 177 0.68 -5.94 9.98
C GLY A 177 -0.70 -6.07 9.30
N TRP A 178 -1.33 -4.98 8.85
CA TRP A 178 -2.60 -4.99 8.11
C TRP A 178 -2.37 -5.24 6.61
N PHE A 179 -1.83 -6.41 6.28
CA PHE A 179 -1.48 -6.75 4.89
C PHE A 179 -2.71 -7.14 4.07
N LYS A 180 -3.50 -6.13 3.71
CA LYS A 180 -4.73 -6.22 2.90
C LYS A 180 -4.70 -5.22 1.74
N SER A 181 -5.67 -5.33 0.83
CA SER A 181 -5.71 -4.51 -0.41
C SER A 181 -6.10 -3.06 -0.20
N GLU A 182 -6.70 -2.67 0.93
CA GLU A 182 -7.27 -1.33 1.11
C GLU A 182 -6.23 -0.20 0.96
N PRO A 183 -5.04 -0.25 1.62
CA PRO A 183 -4.05 0.82 1.44
C PRO A 183 -3.56 0.92 0.01
N LEU A 184 -3.31 -0.22 -0.64
CA LEU A 184 -2.86 -0.27 -2.02
C LEU A 184 -3.94 0.17 -3.00
N GLY A 185 -5.19 -0.21 -2.76
CA GLY A 185 -6.35 0.20 -3.56
C GLY A 185 -6.57 1.70 -3.52
N ILE A 186 -6.49 2.34 -2.34
CA ILE A 186 -6.59 3.80 -2.19
C ILE A 186 -5.41 4.48 -2.91
N PHE A 187 -4.20 3.97 -2.75
CA PHE A 187 -3.02 4.51 -3.42
C PHE A 187 -3.19 4.50 -4.94
N TYR A 188 -3.56 3.36 -5.54
CA TYR A 188 -3.75 3.25 -6.98
C TYR A 188 -4.94 4.04 -7.50
N ALA A 189 -6.05 4.09 -6.77
CA ALA A 189 -7.22 4.88 -7.16
C ALA A 189 -6.87 6.38 -7.24
N LEU A 190 -6.23 6.91 -6.21
CA LEU A 190 -5.82 8.33 -6.19
C LEU A 190 -4.72 8.63 -7.21
N LEU A 191 -3.76 7.72 -7.39
CA LEU A 191 -2.71 7.85 -8.40
C LEU A 191 -3.29 7.82 -9.81
N GLY A 192 -4.22 6.93 -10.09
CA GLY A 192 -4.91 6.85 -11.38
C GLY A 192 -5.69 8.13 -11.69
N LEU A 193 -6.41 8.69 -10.71
CA LEU A 193 -7.09 9.98 -10.85
C LEU A 193 -6.09 11.11 -11.09
N TYR A 194 -4.99 11.14 -10.33
CA TYR A 194 -3.94 12.14 -10.54
C TYR A 194 -3.37 12.09 -11.95
N LEU A 195 -3.03 10.90 -12.42
CA LEU A 195 -2.48 10.71 -13.78
C LEU A 195 -3.50 11.09 -14.85
N PHE A 196 -4.77 10.70 -14.70
CA PHE A 196 -5.84 11.04 -15.62
C PHE A 196 -6.05 12.54 -15.77
N PHE A 197 -6.05 13.29 -14.66
CA PHE A 197 -6.25 14.75 -14.69
C PHE A 197 -4.98 15.57 -14.96
N SER A 198 -3.80 14.97 -14.87
CA SER A 198 -2.53 15.67 -15.13
C SER A 198 -2.04 15.56 -16.57
N GLY A 199 -2.55 14.60 -17.35
CA GLY A 199 -2.22 14.40 -18.78
C GLY A 199 -3.11 15.19 -19.67
#